data_7d95b8601d668acadbf3b8ff9ae3355a
#
_entry.id   7d95b8601d668acadbf3b8ff9ae3355a
#
_cell.length_a   1.000
_cell.length_b   1.000
_cell.length_c   1.000
_cell.angle_alpha   90.00
_cell.angle_beta   90.00
_cell.angle_gamma   90.00
#
_symmetry.space_group_name_H-M   'P 1'
#
loop_
_entity.id
_entity.type
_entity.pdbx_description
1 polymer ?
#
loop_
_entity_poly.entity_id
_entity_poly.type
_entity_poly.pdbx_seq_one_letter_code
_entity_poly.pdbx_strand_id
1 'polypeptide(L)'
;GITEGVIEPLDSAIICVGIFSIPQWFPVWLKRPYTSNAAQTIDAVLELLVNGLAADRHEFSHIDFPPMSKQALDSFDREVQNRLKREAFYRVGSMCFNQKGYKGTSLDEIAHSLDVTKGAFYYHIKNKEELLYQCFNRTLDVERALLSKAGDQVGTGLKKVELALRYLFNIQFTEEGPLIRYRSLPSLDERHRKEILKA
;
A
#
# COMPACT_ATOMS: atom_id res chain seq x y z
N GLY A 1 -1.90 -17.38 15.93
CA GLY A 1 -3.36 -17.06 15.97
C GLY A 1 -4.20 -18.34 16.13
N ILE A 2 -4.25 -19.22 15.10
CA ILE A 2 -5.00 -20.50 15.17
C ILE A 2 -4.44 -21.39 16.27
N THR A 3 -3.11 -21.55 16.35
CA THR A 3 -2.44 -22.36 17.38
C THR A 3 -2.57 -21.77 18.79
N GLU A 4 -2.80 -20.48 18.89
CA GLU A 4 -3.04 -19.78 20.16
C GLU A 4 -4.53 -19.82 20.58
N GLY A 5 -5.42 -20.34 19.73
CA GLY A 5 -6.86 -20.40 19.98
C GLY A 5 -7.59 -19.05 19.91
N VAL A 6 -6.95 -18.01 19.37
CA VAL A 6 -7.53 -16.67 19.24
C VAL A 6 -8.13 -16.39 17.87
N ILE A 7 -7.91 -17.28 16.90
CA ILE A 7 -8.49 -17.25 15.57
C ILE A 7 -9.20 -18.59 15.34
N GLU A 8 -10.41 -18.54 14.77
CA GLU A 8 -11.15 -19.73 14.35
C GLU A 8 -10.30 -20.62 13.42
N PRO A 9 -10.44 -21.97 13.49
CA PRO A 9 -9.65 -22.92 12.70
C PRO A 9 -10.07 -22.92 11.21
N LEU A 10 -9.83 -21.80 10.54
CA LEU A 10 -10.05 -21.62 9.10
C LEU A 10 -8.76 -21.88 8.33
N ASP A 11 -8.89 -22.18 7.03
CA ASP A 11 -7.74 -22.28 6.14
C ASP A 11 -6.97 -20.95 6.10
N SER A 12 -5.69 -21.00 6.44
CA SER A 12 -4.85 -19.81 6.51
C SER A 12 -4.72 -19.05 5.18
N ALA A 13 -4.80 -19.77 4.05
CA ALA A 13 -4.78 -19.15 2.72
C ALA A 13 -6.06 -18.35 2.47
N ILE A 14 -7.22 -18.87 2.86
CA ILE A 14 -8.51 -18.17 2.76
C ILE A 14 -8.50 -16.92 3.64
N ILE A 15 -8.02 -17.04 4.88
CA ILE A 15 -7.87 -15.91 5.79
C ILE A 15 -6.98 -14.83 5.17
N CYS A 16 -5.80 -15.21 4.67
CA CYS A 16 -4.87 -14.27 4.03
C CYS A 16 -5.51 -13.58 2.82
N VAL A 17 -6.12 -14.32 1.91
CA VAL A 17 -6.80 -13.74 0.73
C VAL A 17 -7.90 -12.78 1.15
N GLY A 18 -8.74 -13.16 2.11
CA GLY A 18 -9.79 -12.29 2.65
C GLY A 18 -9.23 -10.99 3.23
N ILE A 19 -8.25 -11.10 4.12
CA ILE A 19 -7.64 -9.97 4.81
C ILE A 19 -6.94 -9.01 3.82
N PHE A 20 -6.09 -9.53 2.95
CA PHE A 20 -5.30 -8.69 2.04
C PHE A 20 -6.08 -8.15 0.85
N SER A 21 -7.21 -8.75 0.48
CA SER A 21 -8.06 -8.20 -0.59
C SER A 21 -8.74 -6.89 -0.20
N ILE A 22 -9.08 -6.72 1.07
CA ILE A 22 -9.86 -5.58 1.54
C ILE A 22 -9.11 -4.23 1.41
N PRO A 23 -7.85 -4.08 1.85
CA PRO A 23 -7.09 -2.86 1.63
C PRO A 23 -6.96 -2.48 0.15
N GLN A 24 -6.91 -3.49 -0.74
CA GLN A 24 -6.85 -3.27 -2.19
C GLN A 24 -8.15 -2.68 -2.77
N TRP A 25 -9.31 -3.06 -2.21
CA TRP A 25 -10.62 -2.56 -2.65
C TRP A 25 -11.08 -1.30 -1.91
N PHE A 26 -10.55 -1.05 -0.73
CA PHE A 26 -10.94 0.07 0.12
C PHE A 26 -10.92 1.43 -0.60
N PRO A 27 -9.90 1.82 -1.40
CA PRO A 27 -9.91 3.07 -2.14
C PRO A 27 -10.97 3.11 -3.27
N VAL A 28 -11.52 1.96 -3.68
CA VAL A 28 -12.64 1.91 -4.64
C VAL A 28 -13.95 2.23 -3.93
N TRP A 29 -14.14 1.73 -2.72
CA TRP A 29 -15.34 1.98 -1.92
C TRP A 29 -15.41 3.42 -1.42
N LEU A 30 -14.26 4.01 -1.09
CA LEU A 30 -14.14 5.39 -0.62
C LEU A 30 -14.27 6.46 -1.72
N LYS A 31 -14.57 6.09 -2.95
CA LYS A 31 -14.64 7.03 -4.09
C LYS A 31 -15.82 8.01 -4.04
N ARG A 32 -16.57 8.16 -2.95
CA ARG A 32 -17.63 9.15 -2.85
C ARG A 32 -18.02 9.53 -1.42
N PRO A 33 -18.81 10.60 -1.24
CA PRO A 33 -18.80 11.55 -0.12
C PRO A 33 -19.25 10.96 1.24
N TYR A 34 -19.18 9.66 1.38
CA TYR A 34 -19.49 8.95 2.64
C TYR A 34 -18.36 8.99 3.65
N THR A 35 -17.21 9.55 3.31
CA THR A 35 -16.02 9.57 4.15
C THR A 35 -15.80 10.93 4.78
N SER A 36 -16.75 11.37 5.57
CA SER A 36 -16.48 12.45 6.53
C SER A 36 -15.46 12.02 7.60
N ASN A 37 -15.21 10.70 7.75
CA ASN A 37 -14.24 10.18 8.72
C ASN A 37 -13.64 8.84 8.26
N ALA A 38 -12.47 8.91 7.60
CA ALA A 38 -11.74 7.71 7.17
C ALA A 38 -11.39 6.78 8.34
N ALA A 39 -11.06 7.32 9.51
CA ALA A 39 -10.72 6.55 10.69
C ALA A 39 -11.91 5.68 11.16
N GLN A 40 -13.11 6.24 11.25
CA GLN A 40 -14.32 5.49 11.62
C GLN A 40 -14.64 4.37 10.62
N THR A 41 -14.42 4.62 9.32
CA THR A 41 -14.65 3.59 8.29
C THR A 41 -13.63 2.46 8.41
N ILE A 42 -12.37 2.79 8.69
CA ILE A 42 -11.32 1.79 8.94
C ILE A 42 -11.69 0.95 10.17
N ASP A 43 -12.08 1.59 11.26
CA ASP A 43 -12.47 0.89 12.49
C ASP A 43 -13.64 -0.07 12.25
N ALA A 44 -14.69 0.37 11.56
CA ALA A 44 -15.84 -0.47 11.23
C ALA A 44 -15.47 -1.68 10.35
N VAL A 45 -14.61 -1.49 9.36
CA VAL A 45 -14.13 -2.60 8.51
C VAL A 45 -13.26 -3.56 9.31
N LEU A 46 -12.38 -3.05 10.16
CA LEU A 46 -11.54 -3.88 11.03
C LEU A 46 -12.39 -4.66 12.04
N GLU A 47 -13.37 -4.03 12.64
CA GLU A 47 -14.30 -4.68 13.56
C GLU A 47 -15.01 -5.87 12.88
N LEU A 48 -15.54 -5.66 11.67
CA LEU A 48 -16.19 -6.71 10.89
C LEU A 48 -15.23 -7.86 10.59
N LEU A 49 -14.00 -7.56 10.17
CA LEU A 49 -13.00 -8.56 9.81
C LEU A 49 -12.50 -9.36 11.01
N VAL A 50 -12.10 -8.66 12.06
CA VAL A 50 -11.48 -9.29 13.21
C VAL A 50 -12.50 -10.06 14.02
N ASN A 51 -13.71 -9.55 14.22
CA ASN A 51 -14.77 -10.27 14.90
C ASN A 51 -15.31 -11.46 14.09
N GLY A 52 -15.15 -11.44 12.75
CA GLY A 52 -15.45 -12.61 11.91
C GLY A 52 -14.35 -13.70 11.92
N LEU A 53 -13.16 -13.39 12.47
CA LEU A 53 -12.02 -14.31 12.56
C LEU A 53 -11.71 -14.73 14.00
N ALA A 54 -12.07 -13.91 14.97
CA ALA A 54 -11.77 -14.15 16.36
C ALA A 54 -12.61 -15.29 16.94
N ALA A 55 -11.97 -16.23 17.66
CA ALA A 55 -12.67 -17.27 18.40
C ALA A 55 -13.52 -16.70 19.54
N ASP A 56 -13.02 -15.61 20.18
CA ASP A 56 -13.72 -14.83 21.17
C ASP A 56 -13.79 -13.36 20.76
N ARG A 57 -14.72 -12.60 21.34
CA ARG A 57 -14.87 -11.18 21.04
C ARG A 57 -13.56 -10.43 21.32
N HIS A 58 -12.97 -9.84 20.28
CA HIS A 58 -11.72 -9.09 20.37
C HIS A 58 -11.99 -7.65 20.75
N GLU A 59 -11.26 -7.15 21.75
CA GLU A 59 -11.26 -5.72 22.08
C GLU A 59 -10.19 -4.99 21.28
N PHE A 60 -10.62 -4.01 20.50
CA PHE A 60 -9.72 -3.17 19.70
C PHE A 60 -8.97 -2.18 20.56
N SER A 61 -7.67 -2.06 20.38
CA SER A 61 -6.91 -0.98 20.96
C SER A 61 -7.00 0.26 20.08
N HIS A 62 -7.28 1.40 20.68
CA HIS A 62 -7.07 2.67 19.98
C HIS A 62 -5.58 2.85 19.74
N ILE A 63 -5.19 3.06 18.47
CA ILE A 63 -3.80 3.23 18.08
C ILE A 63 -3.69 4.58 17.39
N ASP A 64 -3.02 5.49 18.06
CA ASP A 64 -2.56 6.72 17.42
C ASP A 64 -1.39 6.38 16.48
N PHE A 65 -1.58 6.63 15.20
CA PHE A 65 -0.50 6.52 14.22
C PHE A 65 0.29 7.82 14.24
N PRO A 66 1.55 7.81 14.71
CA PRO A 66 2.39 8.97 14.51
C PRO A 66 2.51 9.23 13.01
N PRO A 67 2.49 10.50 12.57
CA PRO A 67 2.75 10.83 11.19
C PRO A 67 4.07 10.18 10.79
N MET A 68 4.09 9.49 9.66
CA MET A 68 5.34 8.92 9.15
C MET A 68 6.29 10.10 8.92
N SER A 69 7.48 10.03 9.54
CA SER A 69 8.44 11.12 9.54
C SER A 69 8.79 11.50 8.10
N LYS A 70 8.62 12.76 7.75
CA LYS A 70 9.22 13.34 6.54
C LYS A 70 10.72 13.10 6.65
N GLN A 71 11.25 12.19 5.83
CA GLN A 71 12.70 12.14 5.68
C GLN A 71 13.15 13.50 5.17
N ALA A 72 14.04 14.14 5.94
CA ALA A 72 14.45 15.49 5.70
C ALA A 72 14.91 15.67 4.25
N LEU A 73 14.24 16.59 3.55
CA LEU A 73 14.57 17.01 2.17
C LEU A 73 15.92 17.77 2.07
N ASP A 74 16.60 17.98 3.19
CA ASP A 74 17.80 18.80 3.32
C ASP A 74 19.11 18.03 3.14
N SER A 75 19.08 16.88 2.50
CA SER A 75 20.34 16.22 2.14
C SER A 75 20.92 16.83 0.88
N PHE A 76 22.13 17.39 0.95
CA PHE A 76 22.94 17.80 -0.20
C PHE A 76 23.52 16.61 -0.98
N ASP A 77 23.27 15.40 -0.53
CA ASP A 77 23.70 14.18 -1.21
C ASP A 77 22.87 13.94 -2.47
N ARG A 78 23.55 13.93 -3.62
CA ARG A 78 22.93 13.74 -4.94
C ARG A 78 22.22 12.40 -5.08
N GLU A 79 22.70 11.35 -4.41
CA GLU A 79 22.06 10.03 -4.44
C GLU A 79 20.75 10.04 -3.66
N VAL A 80 20.73 10.67 -2.50
CA VAL A 80 19.53 10.87 -1.69
C VAL A 80 18.48 11.66 -2.48
N GLN A 81 18.88 12.76 -3.12
CA GLN A 81 17.99 13.58 -3.95
C GLN A 81 17.41 12.78 -5.14
N ASN A 82 18.23 11.98 -5.81
CA ASN A 82 17.78 11.12 -6.91
C ASN A 82 16.82 10.03 -6.41
N ARG A 83 17.05 9.46 -5.23
CA ARG A 83 16.14 8.50 -4.61
C ARG A 83 14.79 9.13 -4.30
N LEU A 84 14.77 10.31 -3.68
CA LEU A 84 13.54 11.04 -3.36
C LEU A 84 12.73 11.40 -4.62
N LYS A 85 13.41 11.79 -5.70
CA LYS A 85 12.75 12.04 -7.00
C LYS A 85 12.12 10.77 -7.57
N ARG A 86 12.83 9.63 -7.55
CA ARG A 86 12.26 8.35 -8.00
C ARG A 86 11.05 7.95 -7.18
N GLU A 87 11.11 8.09 -5.86
CA GLU A 87 9.97 7.84 -4.96
C GLU A 87 8.75 8.69 -5.34
N ALA A 88 8.94 9.98 -5.62
CA ALA A 88 7.87 10.85 -6.08
C ALA A 88 7.28 10.36 -7.42
N PHE A 89 8.13 9.90 -8.37
CA PHE A 89 7.68 9.36 -9.65
C PHE A 89 6.84 8.09 -9.48
N TYR A 90 7.27 7.17 -8.60
CA TYR A 90 6.55 5.92 -8.35
C TYR A 90 5.22 6.18 -7.63
N ARG A 91 5.18 7.12 -6.71
CA ARG A 91 3.95 7.52 -6.00
C ARG A 91 2.92 8.11 -6.96
N VAL A 92 3.31 9.13 -7.75
CA VAL A 92 2.41 9.77 -8.72
C VAL A 92 2.05 8.79 -9.84
N GLY A 93 2.99 7.96 -10.29
CA GLY A 93 2.73 6.85 -11.21
C GLY A 93 1.65 5.91 -10.68
N SER A 94 1.77 5.45 -9.42
CA SER A 94 0.78 4.60 -8.77
C SER A 94 -0.60 5.25 -8.72
N MET A 95 -0.66 6.54 -8.40
CA MET A 95 -1.92 7.30 -8.41
C MET A 95 -2.56 7.33 -9.79
N CYS A 96 -1.78 7.67 -10.83
CA CYS A 96 -2.28 7.74 -12.22
C CYS A 96 -2.74 6.36 -12.73
N PHE A 97 -1.95 5.30 -12.51
CA PHE A 97 -2.34 3.94 -12.87
C PHE A 97 -3.59 3.47 -12.14
N ASN A 98 -3.72 3.81 -10.86
CA ASN A 98 -4.90 3.47 -10.07
C ASN A 98 -6.17 4.21 -10.53
N GLN A 99 -6.04 5.44 -11.02
CA GLN A 99 -7.17 6.25 -11.47
C GLN A 99 -7.58 5.95 -12.91
N LYS A 100 -6.60 5.94 -13.83
CA LYS A 100 -6.82 5.91 -15.28
C LYS A 100 -6.53 4.53 -15.91
N GLY A 101 -5.94 3.61 -15.14
CA GLY A 101 -5.40 2.35 -15.65
C GLY A 101 -4.11 2.52 -16.46
N TYR A 102 -3.48 1.40 -16.84
CA TYR A 102 -2.22 1.42 -17.60
C TYR A 102 -2.37 2.13 -18.95
N LYS A 103 -3.42 1.80 -19.72
CA LYS A 103 -3.64 2.39 -21.06
C LYS A 103 -3.92 3.88 -21.01
N GLY A 104 -4.69 4.33 -20.02
CA GLY A 104 -5.10 5.74 -19.87
C GLY A 104 -4.05 6.65 -19.21
N THR A 105 -2.92 6.10 -18.73
CA THR A 105 -1.85 6.89 -18.11
C THR A 105 -0.83 7.33 -19.15
N SER A 106 -0.44 8.61 -19.11
CA SER A 106 0.65 9.19 -19.90
C SER A 106 1.84 9.54 -19.01
N LEU A 107 3.06 9.21 -19.47
CA LEU A 107 4.29 9.62 -18.77
C LEU A 107 4.49 11.13 -18.78
N ASP A 108 4.05 11.80 -19.86
CA ASP A 108 4.11 13.27 -19.97
C ASP A 108 3.20 13.95 -18.95
N GLU A 109 2.00 13.40 -18.71
CA GLU A 109 1.11 13.90 -17.65
C GLU A 109 1.73 13.74 -16.25
N ILE A 110 2.41 12.61 -16.01
CA ILE A 110 3.10 12.37 -14.74
C ILE A 110 4.23 13.39 -14.55
N ALA A 111 5.06 13.59 -15.57
CA ALA A 111 6.14 14.58 -15.53
C ALA A 111 5.60 15.98 -15.25
N HIS A 112 4.52 16.37 -15.93
CA HIS A 112 3.87 17.67 -15.75
C HIS A 112 3.30 17.84 -14.31
N SER A 113 2.65 16.80 -13.76
CA SER A 113 2.09 16.85 -12.40
C SER A 113 3.16 16.95 -11.30
N LEU A 114 4.40 16.62 -11.62
CA LEU A 114 5.57 16.72 -10.73
C LEU A 114 6.42 17.97 -10.97
N ASP A 115 5.99 18.83 -11.90
CA ASP A 115 6.71 20.03 -12.31
C ASP A 115 8.17 19.74 -12.73
N VAL A 116 8.37 18.63 -13.44
CA VAL A 116 9.68 18.25 -13.98
C VAL A 116 9.67 18.27 -15.51
N THR A 117 10.80 18.63 -16.11
CA THR A 117 10.94 18.56 -17.56
C THR A 117 10.89 17.12 -18.07
N LYS A 118 10.39 16.90 -19.28
CA LYS A 118 10.38 15.58 -19.91
C LYS A 118 11.77 14.94 -19.89
N GLY A 119 12.82 15.67 -20.23
CA GLY A 119 14.19 15.18 -20.22
C GLY A 119 14.64 14.69 -18.84
N ALA A 120 14.32 15.45 -17.78
CA ALA A 120 14.63 15.05 -16.40
C ALA A 120 13.84 13.79 -15.97
N PHE A 121 12.59 13.68 -16.40
CA PHE A 121 11.77 12.50 -16.13
C PHE A 121 12.30 11.26 -16.84
N TYR A 122 12.54 11.35 -18.17
CA TYR A 122 13.04 10.23 -18.98
C TYR A 122 14.49 9.83 -18.67
N TYR A 123 15.25 10.67 -17.98
CA TYR A 123 16.53 10.28 -17.41
C TYR A 123 16.38 9.18 -16.34
N HIS A 124 15.29 9.18 -15.59
CA HIS A 124 15.03 8.22 -14.51
C HIS A 124 14.10 7.07 -14.93
N ILE A 125 13.17 7.30 -15.85
CA ILE A 125 12.11 6.38 -16.25
C ILE A 125 12.16 6.16 -17.75
N LYS A 126 12.58 5.00 -18.20
CA LYS A 126 12.76 4.70 -19.63
C LYS A 126 11.44 4.59 -20.39
N ASN A 127 10.46 3.94 -19.80
CA ASN A 127 9.16 3.72 -20.40
C ASN A 127 8.06 3.48 -19.35
N LYS A 128 6.83 3.41 -19.81
CA LYS A 128 5.64 3.27 -18.95
C LYS A 128 5.57 1.92 -18.22
N GLU A 129 6.07 0.87 -18.83
CA GLU A 129 6.11 -0.46 -18.23
C GLU A 129 7.12 -0.51 -17.10
N GLU A 130 8.31 0.05 -17.30
CA GLU A 130 9.30 0.17 -16.22
C GLU A 130 8.76 0.95 -15.05
N LEU A 131 8.08 2.08 -15.29
CA LEU A 131 7.44 2.83 -14.22
C LEU A 131 6.44 1.96 -13.46
N LEU A 132 5.58 1.21 -14.16
CA LEU A 132 4.61 0.32 -13.52
C LEU A 132 5.30 -0.76 -12.69
N TYR A 133 6.35 -1.38 -13.22
CA TYR A 133 7.15 -2.38 -12.50
C TYR A 133 7.77 -1.80 -11.22
N GLN A 134 8.34 -0.61 -11.28
CA GLN A 134 8.90 0.07 -10.11
C GLN A 134 7.82 0.48 -9.08
N CYS A 135 6.63 0.85 -9.54
CA CYS A 135 5.50 1.08 -8.65
C CYS A 135 5.12 -0.19 -7.85
N PHE A 136 5.17 -1.37 -8.48
CA PHE A 136 4.95 -2.64 -7.79
C PHE A 136 6.09 -2.97 -6.80
N ASN A 137 7.35 -2.83 -7.20
CA ASN A 137 8.48 -3.06 -6.29
C ASN A 137 8.37 -2.17 -5.05
N ARG A 138 8.12 -0.87 -5.24
CA ARG A 138 7.88 0.05 -4.13
C ARG A 138 6.74 -0.41 -3.23
N THR A 139 5.63 -0.86 -3.81
CA THR A 139 4.48 -1.35 -3.04
C THR A 139 4.87 -2.54 -2.17
N LEU A 140 5.57 -3.53 -2.74
CA LEU A 140 6.05 -4.69 -2.01
C LEU A 140 7.02 -4.31 -0.87
N ASP A 141 7.92 -3.37 -1.12
CA ASP A 141 8.87 -2.91 -0.09
C ASP A 141 8.15 -2.21 1.07
N VAL A 142 7.18 -1.34 0.77
CA VAL A 142 6.35 -0.66 1.77
C VAL A 142 5.49 -1.68 2.54
N GLU A 143 4.81 -2.59 1.84
CA GLU A 143 3.99 -3.63 2.48
C GLU A 143 4.83 -4.52 3.41
N ARG A 144 6.01 -4.97 2.98
CA ARG A 144 6.94 -5.75 3.83
C ARG A 144 7.36 -4.98 5.07
N ALA A 145 7.73 -3.71 4.92
CA ALA A 145 8.13 -2.88 6.05
C ALA A 145 6.99 -2.71 7.06
N LEU A 146 5.76 -2.49 6.59
CA LEU A 146 4.58 -2.36 7.45
C LEU A 146 4.23 -3.67 8.14
N LEU A 147 4.30 -4.81 7.43
CA LEU A 147 4.04 -6.13 7.97
C LEU A 147 5.10 -6.53 9.01
N SER A 148 6.38 -6.26 8.73
CA SER A 148 7.47 -6.47 9.71
C SER A 148 7.22 -5.64 10.96
N LYS A 149 6.93 -4.35 10.82
CA LYS A 149 6.63 -3.46 11.94
C LYS A 149 5.46 -3.96 12.79
N ALA A 150 4.42 -4.50 12.17
CA ALA A 150 3.29 -5.10 12.89
C ALA A 150 3.69 -6.41 13.58
N GLY A 151 4.51 -7.23 12.91
CA GLY A 151 5.01 -8.51 13.44
C GLY A 151 5.91 -8.36 14.66
N ASP A 152 6.67 -7.25 14.74
CA ASP A 152 7.59 -6.95 15.85
C ASP A 152 6.87 -6.45 17.12
N GLN A 153 5.57 -6.12 17.01
CA GLN A 153 4.81 -5.66 18.16
C GLN A 153 4.51 -6.78 19.16
N VAL A 154 4.45 -6.41 20.43
CA VAL A 154 4.04 -7.32 21.51
C VAL A 154 2.53 -7.58 21.42
N GLY A 155 2.14 -8.83 21.56
CA GLY A 155 0.73 -9.24 21.56
C GLY A 155 0.46 -10.54 20.83
N THR A 156 -0.82 -10.92 20.80
CA THR A 156 -1.31 -12.12 20.11
C THR A 156 -1.16 -12.00 18.59
N GLY A 157 -1.22 -13.12 17.87
CA GLY A 157 -1.23 -13.12 16.40
C GLY A 157 -2.38 -12.28 15.84
N LEU A 158 -3.55 -12.31 16.46
CA LEU A 158 -4.70 -11.49 16.06
C LEU A 158 -4.42 -9.99 16.20
N LYS A 159 -3.74 -9.59 17.28
CA LYS A 159 -3.30 -8.20 17.48
C LYS A 159 -2.34 -7.73 16.40
N LYS A 160 -1.40 -8.58 16.01
CA LYS A 160 -0.45 -8.29 14.93
C LYS A 160 -1.15 -8.14 13.58
N VAL A 161 -2.17 -8.98 13.31
CA VAL A 161 -3.02 -8.87 12.11
C VAL A 161 -3.80 -7.55 12.11
N GLU A 162 -4.44 -7.19 13.22
CA GLU A 162 -5.11 -5.90 13.37
C GLU A 162 -4.18 -4.73 13.03
N LEU A 163 -2.97 -4.73 13.62
CA LEU A 163 -1.95 -3.70 13.37
C LEU A 163 -1.50 -3.64 11.92
N ALA A 164 -1.25 -4.79 11.30
CA ALA A 164 -0.88 -4.87 9.90
C ALA A 164 -1.95 -4.24 9.00
N LEU A 165 -3.22 -4.58 9.23
CA LEU A 165 -4.34 -4.00 8.49
C LEU A 165 -4.45 -2.49 8.70
N ARG A 166 -4.32 -2.02 9.94
CA ARG A 166 -4.34 -0.58 10.23
C ARG A 166 -3.23 0.16 9.49
N TYR A 167 -2.01 -0.37 9.45
CA TYR A 167 -0.91 0.22 8.70
C TYR A 167 -1.19 0.24 7.19
N LEU A 168 -1.68 -0.87 6.61
CA LEU A 168 -2.00 -0.97 5.19
C LEU A 168 -3.15 -0.05 4.77
N PHE A 169 -4.14 0.16 5.64
CA PHE A 169 -5.19 1.14 5.38
C PHE A 169 -4.67 2.57 5.50
N ASN A 170 -3.95 2.87 6.58
CA ASN A 170 -3.49 4.23 6.85
C ASN A 170 -2.57 4.76 5.75
N ILE A 171 -1.66 3.92 5.20
CA ILE A 171 -0.74 4.31 4.14
C ILE A 171 -1.47 4.88 2.91
N GLN A 172 -2.69 4.42 2.62
CA GLN A 172 -3.46 4.89 1.47
C GLN A 172 -3.86 6.37 1.57
N PHE A 173 -3.86 6.93 2.77
CA PHE A 173 -4.25 8.32 3.07
C PHE A 173 -3.07 9.22 3.44
N THR A 174 -1.86 8.66 3.49
CA THR A 174 -0.64 9.44 3.80
C THR A 174 -0.01 10.02 2.53
N GLU A 175 0.95 10.90 2.71
CA GLU A 175 1.77 11.43 1.61
C GLU A 175 2.59 10.34 0.90
N GLU A 176 2.83 9.20 1.54
CA GLU A 176 3.53 8.07 0.96
C GLU A 176 2.63 7.17 0.10
N GLY A 177 1.32 7.26 0.27
CA GLY A 177 0.34 6.59 -0.60
C GLY A 177 0.06 7.35 -1.89
N PRO A 178 -0.79 6.81 -2.74
CA PRO A 178 -1.31 5.44 -2.69
C PRO A 178 -0.32 4.39 -3.21
N LEU A 179 -0.45 3.16 -2.73
CA LEU A 179 0.24 2.00 -3.30
C LEU A 179 -0.43 1.58 -4.62
N ILE A 180 0.34 0.97 -5.54
CA ILE A 180 -0.22 0.45 -6.79
C ILE A 180 -1.16 -0.73 -6.52
N ARG A 181 -2.29 -0.80 -7.24
CA ARG A 181 -3.26 -1.89 -7.09
C ARG A 181 -2.92 -3.06 -7.99
N TYR A 182 -3.08 -4.27 -7.48
CA TYR A 182 -2.81 -5.52 -8.22
C TYR A 182 -3.63 -5.68 -9.49
N ARG A 183 -4.75 -4.97 -9.66
CA ARG A 183 -5.50 -4.95 -10.93
C ARG A 183 -4.67 -4.47 -12.14
N SER A 184 -3.58 -3.74 -11.91
CA SER A 184 -2.66 -3.30 -12.98
C SER A 184 -1.59 -4.34 -13.30
N LEU A 185 -1.46 -5.42 -12.51
CA LEU A 185 -0.45 -6.47 -12.69
C LEU A 185 -0.50 -7.15 -14.07
N PRO A 186 -1.68 -7.44 -14.67
CA PRO A 186 -1.75 -8.01 -16.03
C PRO A 186 -1.16 -7.11 -17.14
N SER A 187 -0.91 -5.83 -16.84
CA SER A 187 -0.31 -4.90 -17.80
C SER A 187 1.23 -4.96 -17.85
N LEU A 188 1.85 -5.68 -16.91
CA LEU A 188 3.27 -6.03 -16.99
C LEU A 188 3.50 -7.18 -17.96
N ASP A 189 4.69 -7.23 -18.57
CA ASP A 189 5.15 -8.40 -19.31
C ASP A 189 5.22 -9.65 -18.38
N GLU A 190 5.37 -10.82 -19.01
CA GLU A 190 5.35 -12.08 -18.27
C GLU A 190 6.53 -12.21 -17.29
N ARG A 191 7.69 -11.67 -17.63
CA ARG A 191 8.89 -11.71 -16.79
C ARG A 191 8.69 -10.89 -15.53
N HIS A 192 8.40 -9.60 -15.67
CA HIS A 192 8.19 -8.71 -14.54
C HIS A 192 7.01 -9.15 -13.66
N ARG A 193 5.92 -9.63 -14.28
CA ARG A 193 4.78 -10.18 -13.53
C ARG A 193 5.17 -11.40 -12.69
N LYS A 194 5.98 -12.34 -13.24
CA LYS A 194 6.49 -13.48 -12.47
C LYS A 194 7.42 -13.05 -11.33
N GLU A 195 8.24 -12.03 -11.53
CA GLU A 195 9.11 -11.48 -10.49
C GLU A 195 8.27 -10.90 -9.33
N ILE A 196 7.27 -10.07 -9.62
CA ILE A 196 6.38 -9.50 -8.60
C ILE A 196 5.61 -10.58 -7.83
N LEU A 197 5.11 -11.64 -8.50
CA LEU A 197 4.35 -12.71 -7.85
C LEU A 197 5.23 -13.65 -6.99
N LYS A 198 6.54 -13.65 -7.16
CA LYS A 198 7.48 -14.45 -6.35
C LYS A 198 8.04 -13.69 -5.16
N ALA A 199 7.97 -12.38 -5.21
CA ALA A 199 8.50 -11.48 -4.20
C ALA A 199 7.62 -11.42 -2.97
#